data_3230e2dd91d70ef3291c5d253a612b0a
#
_entry.id   3230e2dd91d70ef3291c5d253a612b0a
#
_cell.length_a   1.000
_cell.length_b   1.000
_cell.length_c   1.000
_cell.angle_alpha   90.00
_cell.angle_beta   90.00
_cell.angle_gamma   90.00
#
_symmetry.space_group_name_H-M   'P 1'
#
loop_
_entity.id
_entity.type
_entity.pdbx_description
1 polymer ?
#
loop_
_entity_poly.entity_id
_entity_poly.type
_entity_poly.pdbx_seq_one_letter_code
_entity_poly.pdbx_strand_id
1 'polypeptide(L)'
;MKQFLTVILFSALLVSCQMGDNYFVNFEDVESAPGMFRVLRQQNTDMEELVANGGIKDMDGEALGGQKANMPAANGPKRASSTQMKQIIQNLIDFSNAKKVIELSGVYESIDVDGNPITLSGKVLLPADGKIKRCILVSHFTIGSNLEAPSNSFPLEGVLVKLGYALIVPDYIGYGVTVDKVHPYLVMDLTACNVLDMYKAVIPFLEKAGCVPQYDDIYL
;
A
#
# COMPACT_ATOMS: atom_id res chain seq x y z
N MET A 1 -16.29 -47.81 -34.40
CA MET A 1 -16.57 -46.53 -33.71
C MET A 1 -15.42 -46.22 -32.78
N LYS A 2 -14.52 -45.32 -33.18
CA LYS A 2 -13.38 -44.87 -32.37
C LYS A 2 -13.80 -43.59 -31.71
N GLN A 3 -13.92 -43.60 -30.39
CA GLN A 3 -14.14 -42.41 -29.58
C GLN A 3 -12.82 -41.63 -29.52
N PHE A 4 -12.83 -40.41 -30.05
CA PHE A 4 -11.77 -39.44 -29.85
C PHE A 4 -11.95 -38.79 -28.47
N LEU A 5 -11.07 -39.15 -27.55
CA LEU A 5 -10.95 -38.49 -26.25
C LEU A 5 -10.14 -37.23 -26.46
N THR A 6 -10.81 -36.08 -26.55
CA THR A 6 -10.14 -34.77 -26.60
C THR A 6 -9.68 -34.44 -25.19
N VAL A 7 -8.39 -34.66 -24.90
CA VAL A 7 -7.73 -34.18 -23.70
C VAL A 7 -7.47 -32.68 -23.87
N ILE A 8 -8.30 -31.85 -23.27
CA ILE A 8 -8.03 -30.43 -23.12
C ILE A 8 -6.90 -30.32 -22.07
N LEU A 9 -5.67 -30.15 -22.54
CA LEU A 9 -4.57 -29.71 -21.67
C LEU A 9 -4.88 -28.30 -21.23
N PHE A 10 -5.40 -28.14 -20.01
CA PHE A 10 -5.28 -26.91 -19.26
C PHE A 10 -3.80 -26.76 -18.93
N SER A 11 -3.08 -26.00 -19.75
CA SER A 11 -1.78 -25.46 -19.36
C SER A 11 -2.04 -24.40 -18.31
N ALA A 12 -2.24 -24.82 -17.07
CA ALA A 12 -2.00 -23.99 -15.92
C ALA A 12 -0.51 -23.60 -16.02
N LEU A 13 -0.23 -22.39 -16.47
CA LEU A 13 1.02 -21.73 -16.26
C LEU A 13 1.19 -21.60 -14.73
N LEU A 14 1.68 -22.66 -14.11
CA LEU A 14 2.35 -22.58 -12.84
C LEU A 14 3.58 -21.72 -13.10
N VAL A 15 3.44 -20.42 -12.96
CA VAL A 15 4.57 -19.54 -12.74
C VAL A 15 5.10 -19.96 -11.37
N SER A 16 5.91 -21.01 -11.37
CA SER A 16 6.75 -21.37 -10.26
C SER A 16 7.59 -20.13 -9.96
N CYS A 17 7.34 -19.47 -8.83
CA CYS A 17 8.22 -18.45 -8.29
C CYS A 17 9.60 -19.06 -8.06
N GLN A 18 10.41 -19.19 -9.12
CA GLN A 18 11.84 -19.37 -8.99
C GLN A 18 12.41 -18.00 -8.61
N MET A 19 12.64 -17.84 -7.32
CA MET A 19 13.22 -16.66 -6.70
C MET A 19 14.68 -16.53 -7.10
N GLY A 20 14.93 -15.78 -8.17
CA GLY A 20 16.18 -15.08 -8.39
C GLY A 20 16.03 -13.63 -7.93
N ASP A 21 17.12 -12.93 -7.68
CA ASP A 21 17.19 -11.54 -7.17
C ASP A 21 16.48 -10.47 -8.03
N ASN A 22 15.74 -10.87 -9.07
CA ASN A 22 15.00 -10.02 -10.00
C ASN A 22 13.58 -10.54 -10.20
N TYR A 23 12.76 -10.53 -9.12
CA TYR A 23 11.33 -10.70 -9.25
C TYR A 23 10.73 -9.42 -9.85
N PHE A 24 10.41 -9.46 -11.14
CA PHE A 24 9.75 -8.36 -11.82
C PHE A 24 8.37 -8.79 -12.29
N VAL A 25 7.33 -8.36 -11.57
CA VAL A 25 5.95 -8.41 -12.07
C VAL A 25 5.59 -7.02 -12.54
N ASN A 26 5.13 -6.91 -13.77
CA ASN A 26 4.47 -5.69 -14.22
C ASN A 26 3.01 -5.75 -13.79
N PHE A 27 2.69 -5.15 -12.66
CA PHE A 27 1.34 -5.15 -12.10
C PHE A 27 0.35 -4.31 -12.92
N GLU A 28 0.84 -3.37 -13.74
CA GLU A 28 -0.02 -2.59 -14.65
C GLU A 28 -0.63 -3.47 -15.74
N ASP A 29 0.04 -4.56 -16.12
CA ASP A 29 -0.44 -5.52 -17.12
C ASP A 29 -1.38 -6.59 -16.52
N VAL A 30 -1.56 -6.64 -15.20
CA VAL A 30 -2.49 -7.57 -14.57
C VAL A 30 -3.91 -7.10 -14.82
N GLU A 31 -4.63 -7.81 -15.66
CA GLU A 31 -6.03 -7.51 -15.98
C GLU A 31 -6.91 -7.61 -14.73
N SER A 32 -7.49 -6.48 -14.31
CA SER A 32 -8.39 -6.42 -13.16
C SER A 32 -9.82 -6.77 -13.59
N ALA A 33 -10.41 -7.78 -12.93
CA ALA A 33 -11.83 -8.07 -13.08
C ALA A 33 -12.69 -7.03 -12.34
N PRO A 34 -13.99 -6.91 -12.65
CA PRO A 34 -14.89 -6.05 -11.88
C PRO A 34 -14.80 -6.32 -10.37
N GLY A 35 -14.69 -5.27 -9.58
CA GLY A 35 -14.53 -5.34 -8.11
C GLY A 35 -13.10 -5.59 -7.63
N MET A 36 -12.13 -5.82 -8.50
CA MET A 36 -10.72 -5.90 -8.13
C MET A 36 -10.06 -4.52 -8.15
N PHE A 37 -8.97 -4.42 -7.40
CA PHE A 37 -8.07 -3.27 -7.46
C PHE A 37 -7.46 -3.14 -8.86
N ARG A 38 -7.48 -1.93 -9.40
CA ARG A 38 -6.89 -1.63 -10.72
C ARG A 38 -5.71 -0.69 -10.56
N VAL A 39 -4.53 -1.16 -10.92
CA VAL A 39 -3.29 -0.37 -10.88
C VAL A 39 -3.33 0.74 -11.94
N LEU A 40 -3.00 1.95 -11.54
CA LEU A 40 -2.83 3.11 -12.41
C LEU A 40 -1.37 3.48 -12.60
N ARG A 41 -0.53 3.16 -11.60
CA ARG A 41 0.90 3.44 -11.62
C ARG A 41 1.64 2.43 -10.74
N GLN A 42 2.73 1.89 -11.28
CA GLN A 42 3.71 1.10 -10.55
C GLN A 42 5.01 1.89 -10.42
N GLN A 43 5.61 1.85 -9.24
CA GLN A 43 6.91 2.46 -8.97
C GLN A 43 7.76 1.52 -8.10
N ASN A 44 9.05 1.46 -8.37
CA ASN A 44 10.02 0.77 -7.52
C ASN A 44 10.82 1.81 -6.74
N THR A 45 10.66 1.82 -5.42
CA THR A 45 11.26 2.82 -4.56
C THR A 45 12.42 2.23 -3.79
N ASP A 46 13.58 2.88 -3.87
CA ASP A 46 14.71 2.57 -3.03
C ASP A 46 14.55 3.28 -1.68
N MET A 47 14.44 2.49 -0.61
CA MET A 47 14.17 3.02 0.73
C MET A 47 15.33 3.81 1.30
N GLU A 48 16.59 3.45 0.97
CA GLU A 48 17.76 4.19 1.44
C GLU A 48 17.79 5.58 0.79
N GLU A 49 17.54 5.64 -0.50
CA GLU A 49 17.46 6.89 -1.26
C GLU A 49 16.28 7.75 -0.79
N LEU A 50 15.11 7.14 -0.55
CA LEU A 50 13.92 7.85 -0.08
C LEU A 50 14.17 8.52 1.28
N VAL A 51 14.80 7.82 2.22
CA VAL A 51 15.14 8.38 3.54
C VAL A 51 16.21 9.46 3.43
N ALA A 52 17.25 9.24 2.61
CA ALA A 52 18.31 10.20 2.39
C ALA A 52 17.80 11.53 1.82
N ASN A 53 16.82 11.45 0.92
CA ASN A 53 16.20 12.62 0.27
C ASN A 53 15.07 13.26 1.09
N GLY A 54 14.80 12.77 2.32
CA GLY A 54 13.72 13.29 3.17
C GLY A 54 12.32 13.01 2.64
N GLY A 55 12.17 11.97 1.81
CA GLY A 55 10.91 11.58 1.18
C GLY A 55 9.90 10.93 2.14
N ILE A 56 10.35 10.51 3.33
CA ILE A 56 9.48 10.04 4.41
C ILE A 56 9.27 11.20 5.38
N LYS A 57 8.02 11.60 5.55
CA LYS A 57 7.62 12.63 6.50
C LYS A 57 7.05 11.98 7.76
N ASP A 58 7.28 12.62 8.91
CA ASP A 58 6.64 12.23 10.15
C ASP A 58 5.18 12.72 10.20
N MET A 59 4.45 12.37 11.28
CA MET A 59 3.06 12.76 11.49
C MET A 59 2.85 14.28 11.61
N ASP A 60 3.93 15.05 11.79
CA ASP A 60 3.90 16.50 11.87
C ASP A 60 4.24 17.14 10.50
N GLY A 61 4.41 16.34 9.43
CA GLY A 61 4.74 16.76 8.07
C GLY A 61 6.20 17.16 7.90
N GLU A 62 7.05 16.97 8.91
CA GLU A 62 8.48 17.22 8.81
C GLU A 62 9.18 16.05 8.10
N ALA A 63 10.02 16.37 7.13
CA ALA A 63 10.89 15.37 6.52
C ALA A 63 11.76 14.74 7.60
N LEU A 64 11.83 13.43 7.63
CA LEU A 64 12.76 12.73 8.51
C LEU A 64 14.19 13.14 8.12
N GLY A 65 14.61 14.31 8.55
CA GLY A 65 15.90 14.92 8.19
C GLY A 65 15.93 16.45 8.14
N GLY A 66 14.80 17.10 8.21
CA GLY A 66 14.71 18.56 8.21
C GLY A 66 15.03 19.21 9.56
N GLN A 67 15.40 20.53 9.53
CA GLN A 67 15.58 21.33 10.73
C GLN A 67 14.23 21.64 11.39
N LYS A 68 14.16 21.56 12.71
CA LYS A 68 12.96 21.81 13.52
C LYS A 68 12.38 23.21 13.31
N ALA A 69 11.10 23.28 12.96
CA ALA A 69 10.33 24.48 13.26
C ALA A 69 10.00 24.52 14.76
N ASN A 70 10.25 25.66 15.44
CA ASN A 70 9.95 25.86 16.85
C ASN A 70 8.44 25.97 17.07
N MET A 71 7.76 24.86 17.33
CA MET A 71 6.40 24.85 17.85
C MET A 71 6.42 24.57 19.37
N PRO A 72 5.57 25.23 20.17
CA PRO A 72 5.52 24.99 21.60
C PRO A 72 5.01 23.57 21.87
N ALA A 73 5.72 22.85 22.76
CA ALA A 73 5.42 21.47 23.12
C ALA A 73 4.00 21.35 23.73
N ALA A 74 3.12 20.61 23.10
CA ALA A 74 1.89 20.14 23.72
C ALA A 74 2.24 19.10 24.80
N ASN A 75 1.60 19.19 25.98
CA ASN A 75 1.78 18.25 27.10
C ASN A 75 1.09 16.91 26.81
N GLY A 76 1.55 16.19 25.78
CA GLY A 76 1.13 14.84 25.42
C GLY A 76 2.22 13.79 25.74
N PRO A 77 1.93 12.49 25.57
CA PRO A 77 2.96 11.46 25.70
C PRO A 77 4.14 11.79 24.79
N LYS A 78 5.36 11.70 25.32
CA LYS A 78 6.57 12.05 24.59
C LYS A 78 6.66 11.20 23.33
N ARG A 79 6.43 11.81 22.17
CA ARG A 79 6.68 11.20 20.86
C ARG A 79 8.17 10.94 20.68
N ALA A 80 8.51 9.90 19.94
CA ALA A 80 9.88 9.69 19.52
C ALA A 80 10.38 10.94 18.78
N SER A 81 11.56 11.45 19.09
CA SER A 81 12.13 12.56 18.35
C SER A 81 12.37 12.16 16.90
N SER A 82 12.40 13.12 15.99
CA SER A 82 12.73 12.88 14.56
C SER A 82 14.05 12.10 14.39
N THR A 83 15.02 12.34 15.29
CA THR A 83 16.29 11.59 15.32
C THR A 83 16.09 10.13 15.74
N GLN A 84 15.25 9.86 16.76
CA GLN A 84 14.95 8.47 17.18
C GLN A 84 14.16 7.73 16.11
N MET A 85 13.22 8.39 15.45
CA MET A 85 12.46 7.78 14.35
C MET A 85 13.38 7.44 13.16
N LYS A 86 14.28 8.35 12.79
CA LYS A 86 15.32 8.06 11.79
C LYS A 86 16.16 6.85 12.15
N GLN A 87 16.60 6.76 13.40
CA GLN A 87 17.41 5.64 13.85
C GLN A 87 16.64 4.32 13.76
N ILE A 88 15.35 4.32 14.13
CA ILE A 88 14.48 3.15 14.01
C ILE A 88 14.33 2.73 12.54
N ILE A 89 14.05 3.68 11.65
CA ILE A 89 13.92 3.43 10.23
C ILE A 89 15.23 2.93 9.64
N GLN A 90 16.36 3.56 9.97
CA GLN A 90 17.66 3.12 9.51
C GLN A 90 17.99 1.71 9.99
N ASN A 91 17.74 1.39 11.25
CA ASN A 91 17.92 0.04 11.78
C ASN A 91 17.03 -1.00 11.06
N LEU A 92 15.79 -0.64 10.70
CA LEU A 92 14.90 -1.50 9.93
C LEU A 92 15.43 -1.72 8.51
N ILE A 93 15.95 -0.68 7.88
CA ILE A 93 16.59 -0.75 6.56
C ILE A 93 17.83 -1.64 6.61
N ASP A 94 18.69 -1.44 7.59
CA ASP A 94 19.93 -2.20 7.76
C ASP A 94 19.67 -3.68 8.10
N PHE A 95 18.60 -3.96 8.85
CA PHE A 95 18.22 -5.33 9.23
C PHE A 95 17.63 -6.14 8.07
N SER A 96 17.10 -5.49 7.04
CA SER A 96 16.43 -6.17 5.93
C SER A 96 17.34 -6.26 4.70
N ASN A 97 17.37 -7.42 4.04
CA ASN A 97 18.07 -7.61 2.77
C ASN A 97 17.33 -6.98 1.57
N ALA A 98 16.06 -6.59 1.75
CA ALA A 98 15.25 -6.01 0.69
C ALA A 98 15.46 -4.49 0.64
N LYS A 99 16.17 -3.98 -0.37
CA LYS A 99 16.43 -2.53 -0.54
C LYS A 99 15.28 -1.78 -1.19
N LYS A 100 14.45 -2.47 -1.96
CA LYS A 100 13.39 -1.87 -2.78
C LYS A 100 12.00 -2.28 -2.31
N VAL A 101 11.04 -1.38 -2.52
CA VAL A 101 9.61 -1.55 -2.30
C VAL A 101 8.90 -1.31 -3.62
N ILE A 102 7.93 -2.15 -3.95
CA ILE A 102 7.03 -1.93 -5.08
C ILE A 102 5.85 -1.12 -4.56
N GLU A 103 5.61 0.04 -5.15
CA GLU A 103 4.44 0.89 -4.90
C GLU A 103 3.44 0.74 -6.04
N LEU A 104 2.22 0.37 -5.72
CA LEU A 104 1.10 0.31 -6.65
C LEU A 104 0.06 1.34 -6.25
N SER A 105 -0.02 2.46 -6.97
CA SER A 105 -1.14 3.41 -6.82
C SER A 105 -2.25 2.98 -7.77
N GLY A 106 -3.48 2.90 -7.27
CA GLY A 106 -4.60 2.40 -8.06
C GLY A 106 -5.95 2.76 -7.48
N VAL A 107 -6.99 2.18 -8.06
CA VAL A 107 -8.38 2.48 -7.72
C VAL A 107 -9.17 1.22 -7.41
N TYR A 108 -10.25 1.39 -6.64
CA TYR A 108 -11.20 0.35 -6.25
C TYR A 108 -12.61 0.93 -6.11
N GLU A 109 -13.61 0.08 -6.16
CA GLU A 109 -15.00 0.47 -6.01
C GLU A 109 -15.43 0.42 -4.54
N SER A 110 -16.22 1.41 -4.11
CA SER A 110 -16.78 1.53 -2.77
C SER A 110 -18.12 2.30 -2.80
N ILE A 111 -18.56 2.83 -1.66
CA ILE A 111 -19.77 3.64 -1.55
C ILE A 111 -19.48 5.03 -0.98
N ASP A 112 -20.29 6.02 -1.36
CA ASP A 112 -20.28 7.38 -0.78
C ASP A 112 -21.18 7.51 0.44
N VAL A 113 -21.34 8.73 0.98
CA VAL A 113 -22.15 9.04 2.16
C VAL A 113 -23.65 8.74 1.98
N ASP A 114 -24.12 8.71 0.73
CA ASP A 114 -25.53 8.44 0.38
C ASP A 114 -25.71 6.97 -0.02
N GLY A 115 -24.64 6.15 0.04
CA GLY A 115 -24.66 4.75 -0.35
C GLY A 115 -24.57 4.51 -1.86
N ASN A 116 -24.25 5.54 -2.65
CA ASN A 116 -24.06 5.39 -4.10
C ASN A 116 -22.66 4.84 -4.41
N PRO A 117 -22.51 4.07 -5.52
CA PRO A 117 -21.20 3.63 -5.97
C PRO A 117 -20.24 4.79 -6.22
N ILE A 118 -19.00 4.65 -5.74
CA ILE A 118 -17.92 5.60 -5.93
C ILE A 118 -16.61 4.85 -6.20
N THR A 119 -15.79 5.38 -7.09
CA THR A 119 -14.42 4.91 -7.27
C THR A 119 -13.49 5.68 -6.35
N LEU A 120 -12.75 4.98 -5.51
CA LEU A 120 -11.74 5.53 -4.60
C LEU A 120 -10.34 5.09 -5.04
N SER A 121 -9.34 5.79 -4.55
CA SER A 121 -7.94 5.43 -4.77
C SER A 121 -7.23 5.03 -3.48
N GLY A 122 -6.03 4.50 -3.66
CA GLY A 122 -5.13 4.16 -2.57
C GLY A 122 -3.82 3.59 -3.08
N LYS A 123 -3.00 3.16 -2.15
CA LYS A 123 -1.69 2.58 -2.44
C LYS A 123 -1.57 1.18 -1.84
N VAL A 124 -0.96 0.28 -2.60
CA VAL A 124 -0.47 -1.01 -2.11
C VAL A 124 1.04 -0.99 -2.15
N LEU A 125 1.67 -1.37 -1.05
CA LEU A 125 3.13 -1.47 -0.94
C LEU A 125 3.50 -2.94 -0.77
N LEU A 126 4.44 -3.42 -1.57
CA LEU A 126 4.85 -4.82 -1.60
C LEU A 126 6.37 -4.95 -1.44
N PRO A 127 6.85 -6.03 -0.78
CA PRO A 127 8.26 -6.38 -0.83
C PRO A 127 8.70 -6.63 -2.28
N ALA A 128 9.86 -6.09 -2.68
CA ALA A 128 10.35 -6.23 -4.06
C ALA A 128 10.71 -7.66 -4.44
N ASP A 129 10.91 -8.55 -3.47
CA ASP A 129 11.14 -9.98 -3.68
C ASP A 129 9.83 -10.79 -3.84
N GLY A 130 8.68 -10.12 -3.79
CA GLY A 130 7.37 -10.74 -3.93
C GLY A 130 6.93 -11.64 -2.77
N LYS A 131 7.74 -11.75 -1.70
CA LYS A 131 7.45 -12.63 -0.55
C LYS A 131 6.62 -11.89 0.50
N ILE A 132 5.33 -12.08 0.44
CA ILE A 132 4.41 -11.47 1.38
C ILE A 132 4.16 -12.45 2.54
N LYS A 133 4.49 -12.05 3.76
CA LYS A 133 4.13 -12.79 4.97
C LYS A 133 2.66 -12.61 5.29
N ARG A 134 2.23 -11.37 5.45
CA ARG A 134 0.85 -10.97 5.76
C ARG A 134 0.53 -9.63 5.15
N CYS A 135 -0.76 -9.30 5.10
CA CYS A 135 -1.22 -7.96 4.77
C CYS A 135 -1.45 -7.13 6.04
N ILE A 136 -1.14 -5.85 5.97
CA ILE A 136 -1.51 -4.85 6.96
C ILE A 136 -2.45 -3.86 6.27
N LEU A 137 -3.63 -3.69 6.82
CA LEU A 137 -4.58 -2.69 6.37
C LEU A 137 -4.35 -1.43 7.21
N VAL A 138 -3.88 -0.37 6.57
CA VAL A 138 -3.46 0.86 7.24
C VAL A 138 -4.55 1.91 7.14
N SER A 139 -5.07 2.34 8.28
CA SER A 139 -5.90 3.54 8.37
C SER A 139 -4.99 4.72 8.65
N HIS A 140 -4.74 5.56 7.63
CA HIS A 140 -3.83 6.68 7.78
C HIS A 140 -4.40 7.77 8.72
N PHE A 141 -3.50 8.53 9.34
CA PHE A 141 -3.84 9.67 10.17
C PHE A 141 -4.47 10.82 9.37
N THR A 142 -5.00 11.83 10.05
CA THR A 142 -5.54 13.04 9.41
C THR A 142 -4.45 13.74 8.60
N ILE A 143 -4.71 13.94 7.31
CA ILE A 143 -3.86 14.67 6.38
C ILE A 143 -4.52 16.00 6.00
N GLY A 144 -3.71 17.00 5.72
CA GLY A 144 -4.17 18.37 5.40
C GLY A 144 -4.19 18.67 3.91
N SER A 145 -3.61 17.81 3.08
CA SER A 145 -3.41 18.06 1.66
C SER A 145 -3.52 16.78 0.84
N ASN A 146 -4.06 16.89 -0.37
CA ASN A 146 -4.06 15.78 -1.33
C ASN A 146 -2.63 15.32 -1.73
N LEU A 147 -1.62 16.15 -1.54
CA LEU A 147 -0.22 15.75 -1.76
C LEU A 147 0.27 14.73 -0.71
N GLU A 148 -0.40 14.68 0.43
CA GLU A 148 -0.11 13.73 1.52
C GLU A 148 -0.90 12.43 1.39
N ALA A 149 -1.86 12.38 0.46
CA ALA A 149 -2.64 11.16 0.23
C ALA A 149 -1.73 9.98 -0.10
N PRO A 150 -2.01 8.78 0.43
CA PRO A 150 -1.20 7.58 0.18
C PRO A 150 -0.90 7.33 -1.29
N SER A 151 -1.87 7.51 -2.20
CA SER A 151 -1.65 7.34 -3.64
C SER A 151 -0.63 8.33 -4.22
N ASN A 152 -0.41 9.49 -3.58
CA ASN A 152 0.48 10.56 -4.04
C ASN A 152 1.81 10.64 -3.29
N SER A 153 1.87 10.11 -2.07
CA SER A 153 3.07 10.15 -1.21
C SER A 153 3.49 8.74 -0.78
N PHE A 154 4.68 8.62 -0.20
CA PHE A 154 5.10 7.40 0.45
C PHE A 154 4.67 7.44 1.92
N PRO A 155 3.77 6.54 2.37
CA PRO A 155 3.32 6.52 3.76
C PRO A 155 4.45 6.06 4.70
N LEU A 156 4.51 6.62 5.91
CA LEU A 156 5.52 6.29 6.91
C LEU A 156 5.54 4.79 7.24
N GLU A 157 4.36 4.18 7.32
CA GLU A 157 4.17 2.75 7.59
C GLU A 157 4.82 1.86 6.53
N GLY A 158 5.12 2.41 5.35
CA GLY A 158 5.79 1.72 4.25
C GLY A 158 7.11 1.07 4.62
N VAL A 159 7.75 1.51 5.72
CA VAL A 159 8.96 0.85 6.27
C VAL A 159 8.70 -0.59 6.72
N LEU A 160 7.45 -0.95 7.06
CA LEU A 160 7.07 -2.29 7.48
C LEU A 160 7.15 -3.31 6.34
N VAL A 161 7.13 -2.84 5.09
CA VAL A 161 7.33 -3.71 3.91
C VAL A 161 8.68 -4.43 3.97
N LYS A 162 9.69 -3.79 4.57
CA LYS A 162 11.02 -4.39 4.79
C LYS A 162 10.98 -5.64 5.67
N LEU A 163 9.95 -5.78 6.49
CA LEU A 163 9.73 -6.96 7.34
C LEU A 163 8.95 -8.08 6.62
N GLY A 164 8.63 -7.88 5.34
CA GLY A 164 7.88 -8.82 4.50
C GLY A 164 6.36 -8.65 4.59
N TYR A 165 5.86 -7.49 5.03
CA TYR A 165 4.42 -7.20 5.02
C TYR A 165 4.02 -6.53 3.71
N ALA A 166 2.84 -6.85 3.20
CA ALA A 166 2.15 -6.01 2.22
C ALA A 166 1.29 -4.98 2.96
N LEU A 167 1.32 -3.72 2.54
CA LEU A 167 0.47 -2.69 3.12
C LEU A 167 -0.60 -2.27 2.12
N ILE A 168 -1.83 -2.13 2.62
CA ILE A 168 -2.99 -1.66 1.87
C ILE A 168 -3.43 -0.35 2.51
N VAL A 169 -3.28 0.76 1.80
CA VAL A 169 -3.43 2.12 2.35
C VAL A 169 -4.41 2.91 1.49
N PRO A 170 -5.71 2.99 1.88
CA PRO A 170 -6.72 3.76 1.15
C PRO A 170 -6.51 5.27 1.30
N ASP A 171 -6.95 6.05 0.32
CA ASP A 171 -6.87 7.53 0.36
C ASP A 171 -8.03 8.20 1.12
N TYR A 172 -9.14 7.52 1.32
CA TYR A 172 -10.45 8.03 1.74
C TYR A 172 -11.11 8.99 0.71
N ILE A 173 -12.43 9.22 0.88
CA ILE A 173 -13.18 10.20 0.08
C ILE A 173 -12.62 11.60 0.33
N GLY A 174 -12.50 12.39 -0.73
CA GLY A 174 -11.95 13.75 -0.68
C GLY A 174 -10.44 13.82 -0.94
N TYR A 175 -9.80 12.66 -1.17
CA TYR A 175 -8.39 12.57 -1.52
C TYR A 175 -8.17 11.69 -2.76
N GLY A 176 -6.97 11.72 -3.31
CA GLY A 176 -6.62 10.96 -4.50
C GLY A 176 -7.52 11.28 -5.69
N VAL A 177 -8.17 10.28 -6.25
CA VAL A 177 -9.06 10.46 -7.42
C VAL A 177 -10.39 11.18 -7.08
N THR A 178 -10.68 11.38 -5.80
CA THR A 178 -11.87 12.09 -5.33
C THR A 178 -11.56 13.43 -4.67
N VAL A 179 -10.44 14.05 -5.03
CA VAL A 179 -9.96 15.33 -4.47
C VAL A 179 -10.94 16.50 -4.64
N ASP A 180 -11.86 16.40 -5.60
CA ASP A 180 -12.94 17.35 -5.86
C ASP A 180 -14.14 17.19 -4.90
N LYS A 181 -14.19 16.13 -4.11
CA LYS A 181 -15.27 15.84 -3.16
C LYS A 181 -14.93 16.32 -1.75
N VAL A 182 -15.97 16.61 -0.97
CA VAL A 182 -15.80 16.94 0.44
C VAL A 182 -15.44 15.67 1.21
N HIS A 183 -14.38 15.73 2.01
CA HIS A 183 -14.02 14.64 2.91
C HIS A 183 -15.05 14.49 4.04
N PRO A 184 -15.72 13.33 4.17
CA PRO A 184 -16.70 13.08 5.24
C PRO A 184 -15.97 12.76 6.56
N TYR A 185 -15.38 13.80 7.14
CA TYR A 185 -14.52 13.69 8.32
C TYR A 185 -15.27 13.11 9.52
N LEU A 186 -14.69 12.11 10.18
CA LEU A 186 -15.25 11.41 11.35
C LEU A 186 -16.55 10.61 11.10
N VAL A 187 -16.91 10.34 9.85
CA VAL A 187 -17.97 9.37 9.54
C VAL A 187 -17.38 7.96 9.60
N MET A 188 -17.32 7.40 10.80
CA MET A 188 -16.56 6.20 11.14
C MET A 188 -16.99 4.98 10.34
N ASP A 189 -18.30 4.69 10.26
CA ASP A 189 -18.81 3.51 9.57
C ASP A 189 -18.51 3.55 8.07
N LEU A 190 -18.65 4.73 7.45
CA LEU A 190 -18.31 4.91 6.04
C LEU A 190 -16.81 4.71 5.78
N THR A 191 -15.98 5.31 6.63
CA THR A 191 -14.52 5.16 6.52
C THR A 191 -14.12 3.70 6.67
N ALA A 192 -14.70 2.98 7.63
CA ALA A 192 -14.44 1.55 7.82
C ALA A 192 -14.88 0.72 6.60
N CYS A 193 -16.04 1.03 5.99
CA CYS A 193 -16.49 0.39 4.75
C CYS A 193 -15.49 0.63 3.62
N ASN A 194 -15.09 1.90 3.38
CA ASN A 194 -14.16 2.23 2.30
C ASN A 194 -12.80 1.52 2.48
N VAL A 195 -12.30 1.43 3.71
CA VAL A 195 -11.05 0.73 4.04
C VAL A 195 -11.18 -0.78 3.76
N LEU A 196 -12.27 -1.42 4.19
CA LEU A 196 -12.51 -2.83 3.96
C LEU A 196 -12.76 -3.16 2.48
N ASP A 197 -13.38 -2.24 1.74
CA ASP A 197 -13.62 -2.45 0.31
C ASP A 197 -12.32 -2.43 -0.48
N MET A 198 -11.35 -1.57 -0.11
CA MET A 198 -10.01 -1.64 -0.68
C MET A 198 -9.35 -3.00 -0.42
N TYR A 199 -9.43 -3.50 0.82
CA TYR A 199 -8.88 -4.82 1.15
C TYR A 199 -9.50 -5.93 0.29
N LYS A 200 -10.84 -5.97 0.19
CA LYS A 200 -11.57 -6.95 -0.64
C LYS A 200 -11.21 -6.86 -2.13
N ALA A 201 -10.86 -5.67 -2.61
CA ALA A 201 -10.45 -5.46 -3.99
C ALA A 201 -8.99 -5.88 -4.24
N VAL A 202 -8.10 -5.65 -3.25
CA VAL A 202 -6.66 -5.89 -3.38
C VAL A 202 -6.32 -7.37 -3.27
N ILE A 203 -6.92 -8.14 -2.36
CA ILE A 203 -6.54 -9.54 -2.15
C ILE A 203 -6.69 -10.38 -3.43
N PRO A 204 -7.85 -10.42 -4.11
CA PRO A 204 -7.98 -11.20 -5.34
C PRO A 204 -7.10 -10.67 -6.48
N PHE A 205 -6.77 -9.38 -6.48
CA PHE A 205 -5.80 -8.81 -7.42
C PHE A 205 -4.39 -9.37 -7.17
N LEU A 206 -3.93 -9.40 -5.91
CA LEU A 206 -2.62 -9.95 -5.55
C LEU A 206 -2.54 -11.46 -5.86
N GLU A 207 -3.62 -12.21 -5.59
CA GLU A 207 -3.72 -13.64 -5.93
C GLU A 207 -3.57 -13.84 -7.45
N LYS A 208 -4.26 -13.05 -8.26
CA LYS A 208 -4.16 -13.09 -9.72
C LYS A 208 -2.76 -12.74 -10.22
N ALA A 209 -2.06 -11.83 -9.53
CA ALA A 209 -0.68 -11.46 -9.80
C ALA A 209 0.34 -12.50 -9.32
N GLY A 210 -0.10 -13.58 -8.66
CA GLY A 210 0.78 -14.60 -8.08
C GLY A 210 1.47 -14.18 -6.78
N CYS A 211 1.00 -13.10 -6.14
CA CYS A 211 1.52 -12.53 -4.90
C CYS A 211 0.63 -12.94 -3.72
N VAL A 212 0.61 -14.22 -3.37
CA VAL A 212 -0.24 -14.74 -2.29
C VAL A 212 0.47 -14.56 -0.94
N PRO A 213 -0.20 -13.93 0.07
CA PRO A 213 0.34 -13.88 1.42
C PRO A 213 0.54 -15.28 2.02
N GLN A 214 1.61 -15.44 2.80
CA GLN A 214 1.91 -16.73 3.47
C GLN A 214 0.87 -17.09 4.54
N TYR A 215 0.26 -16.07 5.15
CA TYR A 215 -0.77 -16.22 6.18
C TYR A 215 -2.00 -15.39 5.81
N ASP A 216 -3.19 -15.95 6.00
CA ASP A 216 -4.47 -15.34 5.60
C ASP A 216 -4.97 -14.26 6.57
N ASP A 217 -4.42 -14.22 7.80
CA ASP A 217 -4.77 -13.20 8.79
C ASP A 217 -4.19 -11.83 8.41
N ILE A 218 -4.96 -10.79 8.68
CA ILE A 218 -4.56 -9.39 8.47
C ILE A 218 -4.35 -8.68 9.80
N TYR A 219 -3.50 -7.67 9.78
CA TYR A 219 -3.38 -6.69 10.87
C TYR A 219 -4.10 -5.39 10.48
N LEU A 220 -4.73 -4.77 11.48
CA LEU A 220 -5.39 -3.47 11.39
C LEU A 220 -4.60 -2.43 12.19
#